data_7d215d7cf12ee85366efa57f62ced290
#
_entry.id   7d215d7cf12ee85366efa57f62ced290
#
_cell.length_a   1.000
_cell.length_b   1.000
_cell.length_c   1.000
_cell.angle_alpha   90.00
_cell.angle_beta   90.00
_cell.angle_gamma   90.00
#
_symmetry.space_group_name_H-M   'P 1'
#
loop_
_entity.id
_entity.type
_entity.pdbx_description
1 polymer ?
#
loop_
_entity_poly.entity_id
_entity_poly.type
_entity_poly.pdbx_seq_one_letter_code
_entity_poly.pdbx_strand_id
1 'polypeptide(L)'
;MKFIPLILASIMSTLTAATVYDHELLDIDGEKTSLSAHKGKVLLLVNVASKCGFTRQYKGLEELHQSYKDKGLVVCGIPCNQFGGQEPGSESEIKEFCSTKFGVTFPMFSKIDVNGENRHPLYKSIIGENGPLKGNVKWNFTKILIGKDGKPIDRFGSMTSPTSKKLIKAIEEALAG
;
A
#
# COMPACT_ATOMS: atom_id res chain seq x y z
N MET A 1 -32.05 26.22 49.93
CA MET A 1 -31.65 26.25 48.50
C MET A 1 -30.50 25.28 48.34
N LYS A 2 -30.72 24.17 47.62
CA LYS A 2 -29.70 23.14 47.35
C LYS A 2 -29.10 23.43 45.97
N PHE A 3 -27.82 23.75 45.91
CA PHE A 3 -27.06 23.91 44.64
C PHE A 3 -26.68 22.52 44.15
N ILE A 4 -27.14 22.13 42.96
CA ILE A 4 -26.73 20.93 42.25
C ILE A 4 -25.55 21.35 41.34
N PRO A 5 -24.34 20.77 41.46
CA PRO A 5 -23.26 21.08 40.57
C PRO A 5 -23.51 20.41 39.21
N LEU A 6 -23.52 21.23 38.16
CA LEU A 6 -23.59 20.78 36.78
C LEU A 6 -22.21 20.22 36.39
N ILE A 7 -22.10 18.89 36.30
CA ILE A 7 -20.89 18.23 35.82
C ILE A 7 -20.87 18.34 34.29
N LEU A 8 -20.04 19.21 33.79
CA LEU A 8 -19.76 19.36 32.36
C LEU A 8 -18.86 18.16 31.94
N ALA A 9 -19.46 17.12 31.37
CA ALA A 9 -18.68 16.03 30.75
C ALA A 9 -18.03 16.53 29.47
N SER A 10 -16.73 16.78 29.53
CA SER A 10 -15.92 17.10 28.35
C SER A 10 -15.78 15.85 27.49
N ILE A 11 -16.50 15.82 26.36
CA ILE A 11 -16.33 14.78 25.35
C ILE A 11 -15.00 15.04 24.64
N MET A 12 -13.95 14.39 25.09
CA MET A 12 -12.69 14.33 24.34
C MET A 12 -12.93 13.50 23.07
N SER A 13 -13.18 14.20 21.96
CA SER A 13 -13.15 13.56 20.64
C SER A 13 -11.72 13.11 20.36
N THR A 14 -11.47 11.82 20.48
CA THR A 14 -10.21 11.22 20.04
C THR A 14 -10.16 11.28 18.51
N LEU A 15 -9.38 12.23 17.97
CA LEU A 15 -9.08 12.27 16.56
C LEU A 15 -8.26 11.01 16.24
N THR A 16 -8.93 9.95 15.76
CA THR A 16 -8.23 8.76 15.27
C THR A 16 -7.47 9.15 14.02
N ALA A 17 -6.16 8.94 14.02
CA ALA A 17 -5.35 9.16 12.82
C ALA A 17 -5.89 8.30 11.67
N ALA A 18 -6.05 8.92 10.49
CA ALA A 18 -6.52 8.23 9.29
C ALA A 18 -5.62 7.02 8.99
N THR A 19 -6.25 5.89 8.72
CA THR A 19 -5.57 4.64 8.35
C THR A 19 -5.61 4.47 6.82
N VAL A 20 -4.83 3.53 6.30
CA VAL A 20 -4.87 3.20 4.86
C VAL A 20 -6.23 2.66 4.42
N TYR A 21 -7.07 2.25 5.35
CA TYR A 21 -8.40 1.68 5.09
C TYR A 21 -9.47 2.73 4.74
N ASP A 22 -9.22 4.01 5.04
CA ASP A 22 -10.21 5.08 4.93
C ASP A 22 -10.27 5.71 3.52
N HIS A 23 -9.53 5.13 2.55
CA HIS A 23 -9.41 5.67 1.21
C HIS A 23 -10.08 4.76 0.18
N GLU A 24 -10.96 5.36 -0.66
CA GLU A 24 -11.51 4.69 -1.83
C GLU A 24 -10.41 4.47 -2.87
N LEU A 25 -10.41 3.29 -3.48
CA LEU A 25 -9.58 2.90 -4.61
C LEU A 25 -10.46 2.32 -5.70
N LEU A 26 -9.94 2.21 -6.91
CA LEU A 26 -10.48 1.33 -7.93
C LEU A 26 -9.55 0.12 -8.05
N ASP A 27 -10.12 -1.06 -8.18
CA ASP A 27 -9.33 -2.24 -8.54
C ASP A 27 -8.89 -2.18 -10.02
N ILE A 28 -8.17 -3.17 -10.48
CA ILE A 28 -7.66 -3.20 -11.86
C ILE A 28 -8.77 -3.33 -12.91
N ASP A 29 -9.96 -3.73 -12.51
CA ASP A 29 -11.16 -3.81 -13.37
C ASP A 29 -12.01 -2.53 -13.32
N GLY A 30 -11.58 -1.52 -12.54
CA GLY A 30 -12.26 -0.24 -12.39
C GLY A 30 -13.41 -0.25 -11.39
N GLU A 31 -13.57 -1.33 -10.62
CA GLU A 31 -14.60 -1.44 -9.61
C GLU A 31 -14.16 -0.75 -8.30
N LYS A 32 -15.12 -0.07 -7.65
CA LYS A 32 -14.85 0.61 -6.37
C LYS A 32 -14.49 -0.38 -5.28
N THR A 33 -13.39 -0.11 -4.61
CA THR A 33 -12.87 -0.94 -3.53
C THR A 33 -12.12 -0.09 -2.49
N SER A 34 -11.58 -0.72 -1.48
CA SER A 34 -10.67 -0.12 -0.51
C SER A 34 -9.79 -1.18 0.14
N LEU A 35 -8.72 -0.78 0.80
CA LEU A 35 -7.89 -1.70 1.57
C LEU A 35 -8.59 -2.23 2.83
N SER A 36 -9.78 -1.72 3.17
CA SER A 36 -10.57 -2.19 4.32
C SER A 36 -10.98 -3.67 4.22
N ALA A 37 -11.06 -4.23 3.01
CA ALA A 37 -11.26 -5.67 2.79
C ALA A 37 -10.15 -6.54 3.41
N HIS A 38 -9.00 -5.94 3.71
CA HIS A 38 -7.82 -6.60 4.25
C HIS A 38 -7.50 -6.17 5.70
N LYS A 39 -8.47 -5.61 6.44
CA LYS A 39 -8.28 -5.24 7.86
C LYS A 39 -7.74 -6.42 8.67
N GLY A 40 -6.79 -6.13 9.58
CA GLY A 40 -6.16 -7.14 10.42
C GLY A 40 -5.04 -7.93 9.73
N LYS A 41 -4.78 -7.67 8.45
CA LYS A 41 -3.65 -8.25 7.69
C LYS A 41 -2.50 -7.26 7.58
N VAL A 42 -1.30 -7.78 7.42
CA VAL A 42 -0.13 -7.00 7.01
C VAL A 42 -0.21 -6.76 5.52
N LEU A 43 -0.04 -5.50 5.06
CA LEU A 43 -0.08 -5.18 3.65
C LEU A 43 1.30 -4.75 3.16
N LEU A 44 1.65 -5.16 1.94
CA LEU A 44 2.82 -4.66 1.22
C LEU A 44 2.34 -3.93 -0.03
N LEU A 45 2.25 -2.60 0.06
CA LEU A 45 1.87 -1.75 -1.07
C LEU A 45 3.10 -1.53 -1.95
N VAL A 46 2.99 -1.79 -3.24
CA VAL A 46 4.09 -1.65 -4.19
C VAL A 46 3.63 -0.83 -5.40
N ASN A 47 4.27 0.31 -5.66
CA ASN A 47 4.02 1.03 -6.90
C ASN A 47 4.77 0.35 -8.05
N VAL A 48 4.02 -0.16 -9.00
CA VAL A 48 4.52 -1.06 -10.05
C VAL A 48 4.49 -0.42 -11.44
N ALA A 49 5.28 -0.99 -12.38
CA ALA A 49 5.32 -0.59 -13.77
C ALA A 49 5.72 -1.76 -14.68
N SER A 50 5.14 -1.80 -15.89
CA SER A 50 5.34 -2.88 -16.86
C SER A 50 6.61 -2.75 -17.69
N LYS A 51 7.19 -1.53 -17.84
CA LYS A 51 8.33 -1.22 -18.70
C LYS A 51 9.56 -0.70 -17.94
N CYS A 52 9.80 -1.23 -16.75
CA CYS A 52 10.88 -0.83 -15.86
C CYS A 52 11.99 -1.91 -15.80
N GLY A 53 13.23 -1.51 -15.57
CA GLY A 53 14.31 -2.47 -15.28
C GLY A 53 14.05 -3.36 -14.06
N PHE A 54 13.17 -2.90 -13.14
CA PHE A 54 12.76 -3.66 -11.96
C PHE A 54 11.49 -4.51 -12.17
N THR A 55 10.86 -4.51 -13.36
CA THR A 55 9.62 -5.25 -13.65
C THR A 55 9.74 -6.75 -13.33
N ARG A 56 10.95 -7.33 -13.45
CA ARG A 56 11.23 -8.70 -13.02
C ARG A 56 10.91 -8.98 -11.54
N GLN A 57 10.79 -7.94 -10.72
CA GLN A 57 10.41 -8.12 -9.30
C GLN A 57 8.97 -8.62 -9.10
N TYR A 58 8.10 -8.53 -10.12
CA TYR A 58 6.77 -9.16 -10.05
C TYR A 58 6.84 -10.65 -9.68
N LYS A 59 7.82 -11.37 -10.22
CA LYS A 59 8.03 -12.78 -9.88
C LYS A 59 8.27 -12.96 -8.38
N GLY A 60 9.20 -12.21 -7.81
CA GLY A 60 9.50 -12.30 -6.37
C GLY A 60 8.35 -11.77 -5.49
N LEU A 61 7.54 -10.81 -5.96
CA LEU A 61 6.35 -10.34 -5.26
C LEU A 61 5.28 -11.42 -5.22
N GLU A 62 5.08 -12.15 -6.33
CA GLU A 62 4.14 -13.28 -6.38
C GLU A 62 4.61 -14.43 -5.49
N GLU A 63 5.89 -14.80 -5.55
CA GLU A 63 6.49 -15.80 -4.64
C GLU A 63 6.28 -15.43 -3.17
N LEU A 64 6.52 -14.16 -2.82
CA LEU A 64 6.30 -13.64 -1.47
C LEU A 64 4.82 -13.72 -1.07
N HIS A 65 3.92 -13.31 -1.96
CA HIS A 65 2.48 -13.39 -1.73
C HIS A 65 2.03 -14.82 -1.46
N GLN A 66 2.40 -15.76 -2.31
CA GLN A 66 2.03 -17.17 -2.15
C GLN A 66 2.58 -17.78 -0.86
N SER A 67 3.81 -17.41 -0.47
CA SER A 67 4.46 -17.95 0.74
C SER A 67 3.86 -17.43 2.05
N TYR A 68 3.25 -16.23 2.04
CA TYR A 68 2.82 -15.55 3.26
C TYR A 68 1.32 -15.21 3.31
N LYS A 69 0.54 -15.40 2.23
CA LYS A 69 -0.90 -15.07 2.22
C LYS A 69 -1.69 -15.77 3.33
N ASP A 70 -1.41 -17.05 3.56
CA ASP A 70 -2.06 -17.83 4.60
C ASP A 70 -1.58 -17.48 6.02
N LYS A 71 -0.45 -16.76 6.11
CA LYS A 71 0.08 -16.19 7.36
C LYS A 71 -0.43 -14.77 7.63
N GLY A 72 -1.20 -14.19 6.71
CA GLY A 72 -1.82 -12.90 6.88
C GLY A 72 -1.14 -11.74 6.14
N LEU A 73 -0.23 -11.98 5.18
CA LEU A 73 0.31 -10.96 4.28
C LEU A 73 -0.58 -10.83 3.03
N VAL A 74 -0.83 -9.60 2.61
CA VAL A 74 -1.39 -9.28 1.30
C VAL A 74 -0.43 -8.34 0.57
N VAL A 75 0.09 -8.76 -0.58
CA VAL A 75 0.79 -7.88 -1.51
C VAL A 75 -0.26 -7.13 -2.33
N CYS A 76 -0.07 -5.83 -2.54
CA CYS A 76 -0.98 -4.96 -3.29
C CYS A 76 -0.17 -4.24 -4.37
N GLY A 77 -0.44 -4.52 -5.64
CA GLY A 77 0.17 -3.85 -6.77
C GLY A 77 -0.59 -2.60 -7.18
N ILE A 78 0.09 -1.45 -7.18
CA ILE A 78 -0.47 -0.14 -7.48
C ILE A 78 0.26 0.44 -8.69
N PRO A 79 -0.27 0.33 -9.91
CA PRO A 79 0.35 0.88 -11.10
C PRO A 79 0.53 2.39 -11.00
N CYS A 80 1.69 2.89 -11.47
CA CYS A 80 2.00 4.32 -11.45
C CYS A 80 2.88 4.70 -12.65
N ASN A 81 2.47 5.74 -13.41
CA ASN A 81 3.19 6.18 -14.60
C ASN A 81 4.14 7.37 -14.37
N GLN A 82 4.33 7.80 -13.11
CA GLN A 82 5.11 9.01 -12.81
C GLN A 82 6.63 8.83 -12.92
N PHE A 83 7.12 7.60 -13.05
CA PHE A 83 8.55 7.30 -13.08
C PHE A 83 8.99 6.90 -14.49
N GLY A 84 9.40 7.88 -15.27
CA GLY A 84 9.88 7.70 -16.64
C GLY A 84 8.80 7.26 -17.63
N GLY A 85 7.52 7.42 -17.32
CA GLY A 85 6.43 6.97 -18.20
C GLY A 85 6.41 5.46 -18.43
N GLN A 86 6.87 4.69 -17.44
CA GLN A 86 7.11 3.24 -17.58
C GLN A 86 5.86 2.37 -17.31
N GLU A 87 4.69 3.00 -17.09
CA GLU A 87 3.39 2.32 -17.02
C GLU A 87 2.35 2.98 -17.93
N PRO A 88 2.59 3.02 -19.26
CA PRO A 88 1.73 3.75 -20.20
C PRO A 88 0.44 3.01 -20.55
N GLY A 89 0.36 1.68 -20.29
CA GLY A 89 -0.77 0.83 -20.66
C GLY A 89 -2.07 1.19 -19.95
N SER A 90 -3.20 0.76 -20.51
CA SER A 90 -4.49 0.76 -19.83
C SER A 90 -4.50 -0.28 -18.70
N GLU A 91 -5.49 -0.19 -17.80
CA GLU A 91 -5.67 -1.15 -16.71
C GLU A 91 -5.82 -2.58 -17.22
N SER A 92 -6.55 -2.79 -18.31
CA SER A 92 -6.72 -4.10 -18.94
C SER A 92 -5.39 -4.66 -19.50
N GLU A 93 -4.58 -3.83 -20.15
CA GLU A 93 -3.26 -4.21 -20.65
C GLU A 93 -2.30 -4.55 -19.49
N ILE A 94 -2.34 -3.79 -18.39
CA ILE A 94 -1.55 -4.06 -17.20
C ILE A 94 -1.98 -5.37 -16.56
N LYS A 95 -3.28 -5.60 -16.41
CA LYS A 95 -3.83 -6.85 -15.86
C LYS A 95 -3.39 -8.07 -16.68
N GLU A 96 -3.55 -8.00 -18.00
CA GLU A 96 -3.14 -9.07 -18.91
C GLU A 96 -1.63 -9.32 -18.82
N PHE A 97 -0.82 -8.26 -18.85
CA PHE A 97 0.64 -8.37 -18.72
C PHE A 97 1.04 -9.04 -17.41
N CYS A 98 0.50 -8.62 -16.28
CA CYS A 98 0.83 -9.15 -14.96
C CYS A 98 0.41 -10.64 -14.83
N SER A 99 -0.79 -10.98 -15.29
CA SER A 99 -1.30 -12.35 -15.19
C SER A 99 -0.59 -13.31 -16.14
N THR A 100 -0.39 -12.93 -17.40
CA THR A 100 0.18 -13.81 -18.41
C THR A 100 1.70 -13.95 -18.28
N LYS A 101 2.41 -12.88 -17.94
CA LYS A 101 3.87 -12.87 -17.91
C LYS A 101 4.46 -13.31 -16.58
N PHE A 102 3.77 -13.01 -15.47
CA PHE A 102 4.28 -13.25 -14.11
C PHE A 102 3.36 -14.10 -13.24
N GLY A 103 2.17 -14.48 -13.73
CA GLY A 103 1.20 -15.26 -12.98
C GLY A 103 0.71 -14.53 -11.72
N VAL A 104 0.64 -13.19 -11.74
CA VAL A 104 0.24 -12.38 -10.58
C VAL A 104 -1.16 -12.76 -10.12
N THR A 105 -1.29 -13.09 -8.84
CA THR A 105 -2.55 -13.43 -8.18
C THR A 105 -2.90 -12.49 -7.03
N PHE A 106 -1.97 -11.66 -6.58
CA PHE A 106 -2.24 -10.67 -5.56
C PHE A 106 -3.10 -9.51 -6.11
N PRO A 107 -3.85 -8.78 -5.25
CA PRO A 107 -4.67 -7.65 -5.64
C PRO A 107 -3.90 -6.59 -6.43
N MET A 108 -4.43 -6.24 -7.60
CA MET A 108 -3.97 -5.14 -8.44
C MET A 108 -5.02 -4.03 -8.44
N PHE A 109 -4.58 -2.79 -8.42
CA PHE A 109 -5.43 -1.60 -8.42
C PHE A 109 -5.29 -0.82 -9.72
N SER A 110 -6.20 0.10 -9.98
CA SER A 110 -6.10 1.05 -11.07
C SER A 110 -4.92 1.99 -10.86
N LYS A 111 -4.43 2.55 -11.95
CA LYS A 111 -3.29 3.47 -11.96
C LYS A 111 -3.59 4.74 -11.15
N ILE A 112 -2.68 5.11 -10.26
CA ILE A 112 -2.77 6.35 -9.48
C ILE A 112 -1.44 7.09 -9.43
N ASP A 113 -1.51 8.37 -9.07
CA ASP A 113 -0.34 9.18 -8.75
C ASP A 113 0.07 8.99 -7.28
N VAL A 114 1.35 8.72 -7.06
CA VAL A 114 1.92 8.50 -5.73
C VAL A 114 2.70 9.71 -5.20
N ASN A 115 2.98 10.70 -6.07
CA ASN A 115 3.69 11.94 -5.74
C ASN A 115 2.98 13.17 -6.34
N GLY A 116 3.41 14.38 -5.91
CA GLY A 116 2.96 15.65 -6.46
C GLY A 116 1.57 16.09 -5.96
N GLU A 117 1.01 17.11 -6.62
CA GLU A 117 -0.27 17.71 -6.23
C GLU A 117 -1.44 16.75 -6.37
N ASN A 118 -1.42 15.94 -7.44
CA ASN A 118 -2.45 14.94 -7.75
C ASN A 118 -2.26 13.61 -7.00
N ARG A 119 -1.30 13.56 -6.06
CA ARG A 119 -1.08 12.37 -5.22
C ARG A 119 -2.39 11.87 -4.65
N HIS A 120 -2.65 10.57 -4.84
CA HIS A 120 -3.84 9.91 -4.31
C HIS A 120 -3.93 10.04 -2.78
N PRO A 121 -5.14 10.25 -2.19
CA PRO A 121 -5.33 10.37 -0.74
C PRO A 121 -4.67 9.27 0.08
N LEU A 122 -4.72 8.01 -0.38
CA LEU A 122 -3.99 6.89 0.23
C LEU A 122 -2.51 7.23 0.43
N TYR A 123 -1.83 7.69 -0.61
CA TYR A 123 -0.41 8.03 -0.51
C TYR A 123 -0.16 9.32 0.28
N LYS A 124 -1.10 10.27 0.28
CA LYS A 124 -1.04 11.46 1.16
C LYS A 124 -1.06 11.07 2.64
N SER A 125 -1.82 10.05 3.02
CA SER A 125 -1.89 9.58 4.40
C SER A 125 -0.66 8.78 4.84
N ILE A 126 0.11 8.22 3.90
CA ILE A 126 1.27 7.36 4.18
C ILE A 126 2.57 8.13 4.16
N ILE A 127 2.80 8.95 3.13
CA ILE A 127 4.08 9.60 2.84
C ILE A 127 3.92 11.10 2.58
N GLY A 128 5.01 11.86 2.76
CA GLY A 128 5.07 13.29 2.54
C GLY A 128 5.31 14.06 3.84
N GLU A 129 5.09 15.36 3.81
CA GLU A 129 5.36 16.23 4.97
C GLU A 129 4.48 15.88 6.18
N ASN A 130 3.21 15.56 5.92
CA ASN A 130 2.22 15.25 6.96
C ASN A 130 2.04 13.73 7.16
N GLY A 131 2.67 12.88 6.34
CA GLY A 131 2.62 11.44 6.48
C GLY A 131 3.61 10.91 7.53
N PRO A 132 3.38 9.70 8.07
CA PRO A 132 4.31 9.07 9.01
C PRO A 132 5.66 8.71 8.37
N LEU A 133 5.68 8.44 7.05
CA LEU A 133 6.92 8.21 6.30
C LEU A 133 7.30 9.47 5.50
N LYS A 134 8.44 10.06 5.82
CA LYS A 134 8.86 11.34 5.22
C LYS A 134 9.38 11.20 3.78
N GLY A 135 9.21 12.29 3.01
CA GLY A 135 9.68 12.41 1.63
C GLY A 135 8.78 11.70 0.61
N ASN A 136 9.22 11.66 -0.63
CA ASN A 136 8.47 11.12 -1.78
C ASN A 136 8.87 9.67 -2.10
N VAL A 137 8.02 8.96 -2.85
CA VAL A 137 8.41 7.73 -3.54
C VAL A 137 9.50 8.10 -4.56
N LYS A 138 10.59 7.35 -4.56
CA LYS A 138 11.76 7.71 -5.39
C LYS A 138 11.73 7.09 -6.77
N TRP A 139 11.17 5.88 -6.89
CA TRP A 139 11.13 5.14 -8.16
C TRP A 139 10.08 4.02 -8.12
N ASN A 140 9.84 3.38 -9.28
CA ASN A 140 9.02 2.18 -9.38
C ASN A 140 9.51 1.06 -8.44
N PHE A 141 8.61 0.17 -8.04
CA PHE A 141 8.87 -0.95 -7.13
C PHE A 141 9.39 -0.51 -5.76
N THR A 142 9.00 0.67 -5.29
CA THR A 142 9.09 1.02 -3.88
C THR A 142 8.02 0.25 -3.11
N LYS A 143 8.39 -0.36 -1.99
CA LYS A 143 7.49 -1.14 -1.14
C LYS A 143 7.22 -0.36 0.14
N ILE A 144 5.95 -0.29 0.54
CA ILE A 144 5.53 0.28 1.81
C ILE A 144 4.87 -0.81 2.62
N LEU A 145 5.43 -1.11 3.79
CA LEU A 145 4.90 -2.09 4.71
C LEU A 145 3.89 -1.45 5.65
N ILE A 146 2.71 -2.03 5.73
CA ILE A 146 1.59 -1.58 6.56
C ILE A 146 1.29 -2.65 7.61
N GLY A 147 1.15 -2.24 8.85
CA GLY A 147 0.79 -3.12 9.95
C GLY A 147 -0.68 -3.57 9.94
N LYS A 148 -1.02 -4.54 10.79
CA LYS A 148 -2.39 -5.06 10.96
C LYS A 148 -3.39 -3.98 11.37
N ASP A 149 -2.91 -2.91 12.00
CA ASP A 149 -3.70 -1.73 12.42
C ASP A 149 -3.90 -0.70 11.30
N GLY A 150 -3.40 -0.97 10.10
CA GLY A 150 -3.50 -0.07 8.94
C GLY A 150 -2.53 1.11 8.98
N LYS A 151 -1.51 1.07 9.83
CA LYS A 151 -0.49 2.12 9.91
C LYS A 151 0.78 1.73 9.17
N PRO A 152 1.43 2.68 8.47
CA PRO A 152 2.71 2.42 7.83
C PRO A 152 3.81 2.12 8.85
N ILE A 153 4.59 1.06 8.58
CA ILE A 153 5.72 0.63 9.40
C ILE A 153 7.03 1.11 8.81
N ASP A 154 7.27 0.80 7.52
CA ASP A 154 8.56 1.10 6.87
C ASP A 154 8.40 1.22 5.34
N ARG A 155 9.43 1.77 4.70
CA ARG A 155 9.53 1.91 3.25
C ARG A 155 10.85 1.35 2.72
N PHE A 156 10.76 0.49 1.72
CA PHE A 156 11.88 -0.14 1.04
C PHE A 156 11.97 0.36 -0.40
N GLY A 157 13.14 0.82 -0.80
CA GLY A 157 13.37 1.31 -2.16
C GLY A 157 13.37 0.20 -3.21
N SER A 158 13.44 0.61 -4.48
CA SER A 158 13.40 -0.27 -5.67
C SER A 158 14.50 -1.34 -5.65
N MET A 159 15.68 -1.01 -5.11
CA MET A 159 16.83 -1.93 -5.03
C MET A 159 16.62 -3.07 -4.01
N THR A 160 15.68 -2.92 -3.07
CA THR A 160 15.37 -3.99 -2.12
C THR A 160 14.53 -5.05 -2.83
N SER A 161 15.10 -6.22 -3.09
CA SER A 161 14.39 -7.36 -3.68
C SER A 161 13.23 -7.80 -2.78
N PRO A 162 12.08 -8.24 -3.38
CA PRO A 162 10.99 -8.87 -2.62
C PRO A 162 11.43 -10.05 -1.75
N THR A 163 12.47 -10.77 -2.18
CA THR A 163 13.02 -11.94 -1.48
C THR A 163 14.23 -11.61 -0.58
N SER A 164 14.53 -10.32 -0.36
CA SER A 164 15.64 -9.92 0.49
C SER A 164 15.38 -10.25 1.96
N LYS A 165 16.40 -10.70 2.68
CA LYS A 165 16.32 -10.98 4.13
C LYS A 165 15.80 -9.79 4.93
N LYS A 166 16.16 -8.55 4.50
CA LYS A 166 15.72 -7.32 5.16
C LYS A 166 14.20 -7.15 5.09
N LEU A 167 13.60 -7.32 3.90
CA LEU A 167 12.15 -7.17 3.72
C LEU A 167 11.38 -8.32 4.38
N ILE A 168 11.86 -9.56 4.20
CA ILE A 168 11.24 -10.74 4.82
C ILE A 168 11.20 -10.60 6.33
N LYS A 169 12.32 -10.22 6.96
CA LYS A 169 12.38 -10.00 8.42
C LYS A 169 11.35 -8.97 8.88
N ALA A 170 11.26 -7.82 8.21
CA ALA A 170 10.28 -6.79 8.57
C ALA A 170 8.83 -7.28 8.43
N ILE A 171 8.53 -8.07 7.40
CA ILE A 171 7.21 -8.69 7.21
C ILE A 171 6.91 -9.67 8.34
N GLU A 172 7.85 -10.54 8.70
CA GLU A 172 7.68 -11.54 9.77
C GLU A 172 7.48 -10.87 11.14
N GLU A 173 8.21 -9.80 11.42
CA GLU A 173 8.02 -8.98 12.63
C GLU A 173 6.62 -8.35 12.65
N ALA A 174 6.14 -7.79 11.53
CA ALA A 174 4.81 -7.23 11.42
C ALA A 174 3.70 -8.28 11.55
N LEU A 175 3.95 -9.51 11.07
CA LEU A 175 3.00 -10.63 11.21
C LEU A 175 2.92 -11.16 12.65
N ALA A 176 4.01 -11.05 13.40
CA ALA A 176 4.07 -11.50 14.81
C ALA A 176 3.37 -10.54 15.78
N GLY A 177 3.35 -9.23 15.50
CA GLY A 177 2.63 -8.21 16.27
C GLY A 177 1.16 -8.19 15.92
#